data_1368b69fabe15381216431f81f447e17
#
_entry.id   1368b69fabe15381216431f81f447e17
#
_cell.length_a   1.000
_cell.length_b   1.000
_cell.length_c   1.000
_cell.angle_alpha   90.00
_cell.angle_beta   90.00
_cell.angle_gamma   90.00
#
_symmetry.space_group_name_H-M   'P 1'
#
loop_
_entity.id
_entity.type
_entity.pdbx_description
1 polymer ?
#
loop_
_entity_poly.entity_id
_entity_poly.type
_entity_poly.pdbx_seq_one_letter_code
_entity_poly.pdbx_strand_id
1 'polypeptide(L)'
;MKNVYFILSLLLFTSSDLFSQTWSDDVAQIFYDKCTSCHRPGGAGGFSLVTYQEASSLASFLYDQVNTNEMPPWPPDNNYMEYAHDRALTPTEKSTVLSWLSGGTPEGDPANTPPPPVFNTGSILGN
;
A
#
# COMPACT_ATOMS: atom_id res chain seq x y z
N MET A 1 32.74 -16.86 -36.67
CA MET A 1 32.75 -15.71 -35.76
C MET A 1 31.59 -14.73 -35.96
N LYS A 2 30.95 -14.66 -37.14
CA LYS A 2 29.79 -13.76 -37.37
C LYS A 2 28.50 -14.17 -36.62
N ASN A 3 28.30 -15.45 -36.29
CA ASN A 3 27.08 -15.93 -35.65
C ASN A 3 27.03 -15.69 -34.12
N VAL A 4 28.19 -15.49 -33.48
CA VAL A 4 28.28 -15.26 -32.02
C VAL A 4 27.76 -13.87 -31.67
N TYR A 5 27.98 -12.87 -32.49
CA TYR A 5 27.48 -11.52 -32.27
C TYR A 5 25.98 -11.38 -32.43
N PHE A 6 25.37 -12.24 -33.27
CA PHE A 6 23.92 -12.23 -33.48
C PHE A 6 23.17 -12.80 -32.23
N ILE A 7 23.74 -13.83 -31.61
CA ILE A 7 23.17 -14.42 -30.37
C ILE A 7 23.33 -13.48 -29.18
N LEU A 8 24.45 -12.78 -29.08
CA LEU A 8 24.72 -11.82 -28.01
C LEU A 8 23.79 -10.58 -28.11
N SER A 9 23.45 -10.16 -29.32
CA SER A 9 22.51 -9.04 -29.54
C SER A 9 21.07 -9.39 -29.19
N LEU A 10 20.66 -10.66 -29.28
CA LEU A 10 19.30 -11.09 -28.96
C LEU A 10 19.04 -11.24 -27.46
N LEU A 11 20.10 -11.41 -26.68
CA LEU A 11 20.00 -11.52 -25.21
C LEU A 11 19.80 -10.18 -24.49
N LEU A 12 19.95 -9.06 -25.17
CA LEU A 12 19.83 -7.72 -24.59
C LEU A 12 18.39 -7.16 -24.62
N PHE A 13 17.43 -7.88 -25.18
CA PHE A 13 16.04 -7.38 -25.32
C PHE A 13 15.01 -8.06 -24.42
N THR A 14 15.43 -8.84 -23.43
CA THR A 14 14.50 -9.27 -22.39
C THR A 14 14.43 -8.20 -21.29
N SER A 15 13.88 -7.04 -21.61
CA SER A 15 13.35 -6.14 -20.61
C SER A 15 12.19 -6.85 -19.93
N SER A 16 12.45 -7.52 -18.82
CA SER A 16 11.39 -7.92 -17.92
C SER A 16 10.75 -6.61 -17.43
N ASP A 17 9.56 -6.30 -17.90
CA ASP A 17 8.71 -5.32 -17.24
C ASP A 17 8.46 -5.85 -15.82
N LEU A 18 9.34 -5.47 -14.90
CA LEU A 18 9.09 -5.63 -13.48
C LEU A 18 7.88 -4.75 -13.20
N PHE A 19 6.70 -5.35 -13.13
CA PHE A 19 5.51 -4.70 -12.62
C PHE A 19 5.82 -4.28 -11.18
N SER A 20 6.29 -3.05 -11.04
CA SER A 20 6.43 -2.41 -9.75
C SER A 20 5.05 -1.94 -9.33
N GLN A 21 4.58 -2.36 -8.15
CA GLN A 21 3.35 -1.82 -7.58
C GLN A 21 3.46 -0.30 -7.47
N THR A 22 2.39 0.40 -7.83
CA THR A 22 2.32 1.85 -7.72
C THR A 22 1.28 2.27 -6.69
N TRP A 23 1.44 3.49 -6.17
CA TRP A 23 0.45 4.06 -5.28
C TRP A 23 -0.93 4.11 -5.94
N SER A 24 -0.99 4.68 -7.14
CA SER A 24 -2.23 5.01 -7.83
C SER A 24 -3.05 3.77 -8.23
N ASP A 25 -2.37 2.72 -8.67
CA ASP A 25 -3.06 1.56 -9.23
C ASP A 25 -3.25 0.41 -8.23
N ASP A 26 -2.32 0.27 -7.24
CA ASP A 26 -2.28 -0.93 -6.42
C ASP A 26 -2.45 -0.67 -4.93
N VAL A 27 -1.95 0.47 -4.42
CA VAL A 27 -1.70 0.65 -2.97
C VAL A 27 -2.69 1.60 -2.31
N ALA A 28 -3.09 2.68 -2.99
CA ALA A 28 -3.93 3.72 -2.40
C ALA A 28 -5.23 3.16 -1.81
N GLN A 29 -5.91 2.25 -2.52
CA GLN A 29 -7.14 1.64 -2.04
C GLN A 29 -6.92 0.82 -0.77
N ILE A 30 -5.81 0.07 -0.68
CA ILE A 30 -5.46 -0.71 0.52
C ILE A 30 -5.25 0.24 1.71
N PHE A 31 -4.53 1.35 1.51
CA PHE A 31 -4.34 2.35 2.55
C PHE A 31 -5.66 2.97 3.00
N TYR A 32 -6.55 3.30 2.06
CA TYR A 32 -7.85 3.88 2.37
C TYR A 32 -8.71 2.94 3.22
N ASP A 33 -8.72 1.66 2.91
CA ASP A 33 -9.54 0.67 3.60
C ASP A 33 -8.96 0.23 4.95
N LYS A 34 -7.62 0.13 5.06
CA LYS A 34 -6.96 -0.52 6.19
C LYS A 34 -6.25 0.45 7.14
N CYS A 35 -5.78 1.60 6.66
CA CYS A 35 -4.90 2.50 7.41
C CYS A 35 -5.60 3.82 7.80
N THR A 36 -6.32 4.45 6.85
CA THR A 36 -6.80 5.83 7.02
C THR A 36 -7.97 5.96 7.99
N SER A 37 -8.60 4.86 8.40
CA SER A 37 -9.59 4.92 9.50
C SER A 37 -8.99 5.50 10.79
N CYS A 38 -7.70 5.26 11.02
CA CYS A 38 -6.94 5.80 12.15
C CYS A 38 -5.93 6.86 11.72
N HIS A 39 -5.20 6.63 10.61
CA HIS A 39 -4.16 7.52 10.09
C HIS A 39 -4.72 8.56 9.11
N ARG A 40 -5.39 9.56 9.67
CA ARG A 40 -6.00 10.69 8.95
C ARG A 40 -5.91 11.96 9.80
N PRO A 41 -6.13 13.14 9.23
CA PRO A 41 -6.22 14.37 10.02
C PRO A 41 -7.27 14.24 11.13
N GLY A 42 -6.86 14.45 12.38
CA GLY A 42 -7.73 14.29 13.55
C GLY A 42 -8.06 12.85 13.94
N GLY A 43 -7.46 11.86 13.32
CA GLY A 43 -7.62 10.44 13.66
C GLY A 43 -6.71 9.98 14.79
N ALA A 44 -6.96 8.77 15.30
CA ALA A 44 -6.24 8.21 16.45
C ALA A 44 -4.78 7.84 16.16
N GLY A 45 -4.39 7.71 14.89
CA GLY A 45 -3.05 7.28 14.49
C GLY A 45 -1.94 8.33 14.65
N GLY A 46 -2.30 9.57 14.99
CA GLY A 46 -1.33 10.64 15.28
C GLY A 46 -0.68 11.31 14.05
N PHE A 47 -0.76 10.71 12.89
CA PHE A 47 -0.31 11.23 11.60
C PHE A 47 -1.22 10.73 10.48
N SER A 48 -1.17 11.38 9.32
CA SER A 48 -2.02 11.05 8.17
C SER A 48 -1.27 10.15 7.17
N LEU A 49 -2.03 9.29 6.49
CA LEU A 49 -1.60 8.43 5.38
C LEU A 49 -2.60 8.49 4.22
N VAL A 50 -3.32 9.61 4.08
CA VAL A 50 -4.37 9.79 3.07
C VAL A 50 -3.79 10.10 1.69
N THR A 51 -2.61 10.72 1.64
CA THR A 51 -1.97 11.10 0.39
C THR A 51 -0.73 10.27 0.10
N TYR A 52 -0.37 10.19 -1.19
CA TYR A 52 0.88 9.57 -1.63
C TYR A 52 2.10 10.13 -0.89
N GLN A 53 2.21 11.46 -0.78
CA GLN A 53 3.35 12.13 -0.15
C GLN A 53 3.47 11.77 1.33
N GLU A 54 2.34 11.69 2.04
CA GLU A 54 2.31 11.27 3.45
C GLU A 54 2.82 9.83 3.61
N ALA A 55 2.31 8.91 2.81
CA ALA A 55 2.68 7.51 2.88
C ALA A 55 4.14 7.26 2.44
N SER A 56 4.55 7.82 1.29
CA SER A 56 5.90 7.61 0.73
C SER A 56 7.01 8.19 1.61
N SER A 57 6.74 9.32 2.28
CA SER A 57 7.70 9.94 3.20
C SER A 57 8.05 9.09 4.43
N LEU A 58 7.18 8.15 4.78
CA LEU A 58 7.31 7.26 5.94
C LEU A 58 7.63 5.80 5.53
N ALA A 59 8.06 5.56 4.29
CA ALA A 59 8.17 4.23 3.71
C ALA A 59 8.92 3.21 4.58
N SER A 60 10.10 3.57 5.08
CA SER A 60 10.92 2.68 5.90
C SER A 60 10.22 2.33 7.23
N PHE A 61 9.64 3.33 7.89
CA PHE A 61 8.90 3.12 9.12
C PHE A 61 7.67 2.24 8.90
N LEU A 62 6.89 2.52 7.85
CA LEU A 62 5.70 1.74 7.52
C LEU A 62 6.06 0.30 7.15
N TYR A 63 7.18 0.09 6.44
CA TYR A 63 7.65 -1.24 6.12
C TYR A 63 7.87 -2.09 7.38
N ASP A 64 8.58 -1.55 8.36
CA ASP A 64 8.86 -2.26 9.62
C ASP A 64 7.56 -2.61 10.36
N GLN A 65 6.65 -1.64 10.49
CA GLN A 65 5.37 -1.84 11.21
C GLN A 65 4.46 -2.88 10.54
N VAL A 66 4.38 -2.87 9.21
CA VAL A 66 3.57 -3.83 8.45
C VAL A 66 4.24 -5.21 8.42
N ASN A 67 5.56 -5.26 8.26
CA ASN A 67 6.31 -6.52 8.20
C ASN A 67 6.21 -7.30 9.52
N THR A 68 6.31 -6.62 10.65
CA THR A 68 6.22 -7.22 11.99
C THR A 68 4.79 -7.45 12.48
N ASN A 69 3.76 -7.08 11.69
CA ASN A 69 2.34 -7.12 12.04
C ASN A 69 1.96 -6.22 13.25
N GLU A 70 2.73 -5.17 13.52
CA GLU A 70 2.35 -4.14 14.47
C GLU A 70 1.21 -3.27 13.91
N MET A 71 1.15 -3.13 12.59
CA MET A 71 0.08 -2.43 11.86
C MET A 71 -0.53 -3.30 10.75
N PRO A 72 -1.87 -3.29 10.61
CA PRO A 72 -2.89 -2.73 11.51
C PRO A 72 -2.90 -3.39 12.88
N PRO A 73 -3.18 -2.62 13.97
CA PRO A 73 -3.17 -3.15 15.33
C PRO A 73 -4.35 -4.09 15.58
N TRP A 74 -4.14 -5.11 16.40
CA TRP A 74 -5.15 -6.08 16.83
C TRP A 74 -5.95 -6.68 15.68
N PRO A 75 -5.28 -7.33 14.71
CA PRO A 75 -6.02 -8.07 13.70
C PRO A 75 -6.82 -9.19 14.42
N PRO A 76 -8.11 -9.34 14.14
CA PRO A 76 -8.87 -10.45 14.68
C PRO A 76 -8.34 -11.79 14.16
N ASP A 77 -8.57 -12.87 14.91
CA ASP A 77 -8.28 -14.21 14.43
C ASP A 77 -9.40 -14.66 13.48
N ASN A 78 -9.14 -14.57 12.18
CA ASN A 78 -10.08 -14.97 11.15
C ASN A 78 -10.36 -16.49 11.12
N ASN A 79 -9.59 -17.30 11.84
CA ASN A 79 -9.91 -18.70 12.02
C ASN A 79 -11.03 -18.92 13.06
N TYR A 80 -11.29 -17.91 13.90
CA TYR A 80 -12.36 -17.97 14.89
C TYR A 80 -13.70 -17.52 14.33
N MET A 81 -13.74 -16.32 13.70
CA MET A 81 -14.90 -15.80 12.97
C MET A 81 -14.50 -14.57 12.14
N GLU A 82 -15.31 -14.27 11.12
CA GLU A 82 -15.17 -13.02 10.38
C GLU A 82 -15.82 -11.86 11.15
N TYR A 83 -15.13 -10.74 11.25
CA TYR A 83 -15.61 -9.54 11.93
C TYR A 83 -15.94 -8.45 10.91
N ALA A 84 -17.07 -7.78 11.14
CA ALA A 84 -17.39 -6.59 10.36
C ALA A 84 -16.32 -5.52 10.56
N HIS A 85 -15.90 -4.88 9.46
CA HIS A 85 -14.85 -3.84 9.45
C HIS A 85 -13.46 -4.33 9.91
N ASP A 86 -13.14 -5.60 9.67
CA ASP A 86 -11.80 -6.11 9.88
C ASP A 86 -10.77 -5.33 9.05
N ARG A 87 -9.73 -4.85 9.74
CA ARG A 87 -8.64 -4.10 9.13
C ARG A 87 -7.39 -4.93 8.90
N ALA A 88 -7.42 -6.22 9.22
CA ALA A 88 -6.31 -7.11 8.90
C ALA A 88 -6.00 -7.06 7.40
N LEU A 89 -4.73 -7.02 7.08
CA LEU A 89 -4.28 -7.17 5.70
C LEU A 89 -4.39 -8.64 5.30
N THR A 90 -4.99 -8.91 4.17
CA THR A 90 -4.85 -10.22 3.54
C THR A 90 -3.38 -10.47 3.17
N PRO A 91 -2.96 -11.73 2.98
CA PRO A 91 -1.59 -12.02 2.53
C PRO A 91 -1.20 -11.29 1.25
N THR A 92 -2.14 -11.14 0.31
CA THR A 92 -1.93 -10.41 -0.95
C THR A 92 -1.76 -8.91 -0.70
N GLU A 93 -2.65 -8.27 0.05
CA GLU A 93 -2.55 -6.85 0.39
C GLU A 93 -1.24 -6.56 1.13
N LYS A 94 -0.86 -7.39 2.11
CA LYS A 94 0.42 -7.26 2.82
C LYS A 94 1.60 -7.33 1.87
N SER A 95 1.61 -8.32 0.97
CA SER A 95 2.68 -8.48 -0.03
C SER A 95 2.77 -7.27 -0.95
N THR A 96 1.63 -6.75 -1.44
CA THR A 96 1.56 -5.57 -2.31
C THR A 96 2.14 -4.34 -1.59
N VAL A 97 1.70 -4.07 -0.37
CA VAL A 97 2.18 -2.93 0.42
C VAL A 97 3.68 -3.04 0.70
N LEU A 98 4.16 -4.19 1.16
CA LEU A 98 5.59 -4.38 1.45
C LEU A 98 6.46 -4.26 0.19
N SER A 99 6.02 -4.78 -0.95
CA SER A 99 6.72 -4.66 -2.22
C SER A 99 6.81 -3.20 -2.67
N TRP A 100 5.73 -2.44 -2.53
CA TRP A 100 5.72 -1.02 -2.83
C TRP A 100 6.66 -0.23 -1.91
N LEU A 101 6.58 -0.44 -0.60
CA LEU A 101 7.40 0.24 0.40
C LEU A 101 8.90 -0.02 0.21
N SER A 102 9.28 -1.25 -0.16
CA SER A 102 10.67 -1.63 -0.42
C SER A 102 11.13 -1.31 -1.85
N GLY A 103 10.20 -1.15 -2.78
CA GLY A 103 10.46 -0.91 -4.21
C GLY A 103 10.68 0.57 -4.58
N GLY A 104 10.83 1.45 -3.60
CA GLY A 104 11.07 2.88 -3.84
C GLY A 104 9.81 3.72 -3.96
N THR A 105 8.66 3.17 -3.59
CA THR A 105 7.37 3.86 -3.51
C THR A 105 6.96 4.64 -4.77
N PRO A 106 6.92 4.03 -5.95
CA PRO A 106 6.51 4.75 -7.17
C PRO A 106 5.05 5.21 -7.07
N GLU A 107 4.77 6.43 -7.55
CA GLU A 107 3.42 7.00 -7.49
C GLU A 107 2.48 6.38 -8.53
N GLY A 108 2.98 6.12 -9.73
CA GLY A 108 2.15 5.74 -10.87
C GLY A 108 1.49 6.97 -11.53
N ASP A 109 0.42 6.75 -12.29
CA ASP A 109 -0.35 7.86 -12.87
C ASP A 109 -1.36 8.41 -11.84
N PRO A 110 -1.22 9.65 -11.37
CA PRO A 110 -2.15 10.23 -10.40
C PRO A 110 -3.60 10.25 -10.85
N ALA A 111 -3.88 10.20 -12.16
CA ALA A 111 -5.23 10.14 -12.69
C ALA A 111 -5.95 8.82 -12.34
N ASN A 112 -5.20 7.76 -12.05
CA ASN A 112 -5.73 6.46 -11.66
C ASN A 112 -5.95 6.36 -10.14
N THR A 113 -5.45 7.31 -9.34
CA THR A 113 -5.61 7.26 -7.89
C THR A 113 -7.09 7.30 -7.51
N PRO A 114 -7.59 6.32 -6.74
CA PRO A 114 -8.96 6.36 -6.26
C PRO A 114 -9.21 7.60 -5.40
N PRO A 115 -10.44 8.13 -5.37
CA PRO A 115 -10.75 9.27 -4.53
C PRO A 115 -10.54 8.92 -3.05
N PRO A 116 -9.90 9.80 -2.27
CA PRO A 116 -9.69 9.55 -0.86
C PRO A 116 -11.03 9.46 -0.11
N PRO A 117 -11.11 8.66 0.96
CA PRO A 117 -12.33 8.50 1.73
C PRO A 117 -12.75 9.81 2.39
N VAL A 118 -14.05 10.04 2.45
CA VAL A 118 -14.63 11.17 3.18
C VAL A 118 -14.86 10.75 4.62
N PHE A 119 -14.26 11.50 5.55
CA PHE A 119 -14.39 11.25 6.97
C PHE A 119 -15.41 12.20 7.60
N ASN A 120 -16.41 11.65 8.28
CA ASN A 120 -17.31 12.45 9.08
C ASN A 120 -16.56 13.00 10.30
N THR A 121 -16.50 14.31 10.43
CA THR A 121 -15.88 15.02 11.57
C THR A 121 -16.84 15.25 12.73
N GLY A 122 -18.12 14.93 12.56
CA GLY A 122 -19.15 15.06 13.60
C GLY A 122 -19.19 13.86 14.54
N SER A 123 -19.67 14.09 15.77
CA SER A 123 -19.97 13.01 16.70
C SER A 123 -21.08 12.12 16.13
N ILE A 124 -20.85 10.81 16.09
CA ILE A 124 -21.88 9.82 15.74
C ILE A 124 -23.01 9.75 16.78
N LEU A 125 -22.82 10.34 17.95
CA LEU A 125 -23.82 10.33 19.03
C LEU A 125 -24.76 11.53 18.99
N GLY A 126 -24.65 12.39 17.97
CA GLY A 126 -25.41 13.63 17.88
C GLY A 126 -25.01 14.66 18.94
N ASN A 127 -25.29 15.92 18.70
CA ASN A 127 -25.27 16.96 19.74
C ASN A 127 -26.59 16.92 20.49
#